data_57855db0010674145d181102cdfbf121
#
_entry.id   57855db0010674145d181102cdfbf121
#
_cell.length_a   1.000
_cell.length_b   1.000
_cell.length_c   1.000
_cell.angle_alpha   90.00
_cell.angle_beta   90.00
_cell.angle_gamma   90.00
#
_symmetry.space_group_name_H-M   'P 1'
#
loop_
_entity.id
_entity.type
_entity.pdbx_description
1 polymer ?
#
loop_
_entity_poly.entity_id
_entity_poly.type
_entity_poly.pdbx_seq_one_letter_code
_entity_poly.pdbx_strand_id
1 'polypeptide(L)'
;MNSIFLFSGQGAQFKGMAQDIIDEYGAAKDLIKKIGDITGEDIDALLRHTENEELSRSDKSQLAIIAVETAILAVLKEKGVSPSAVAGFSLGEFSALYASGILSFDDMIRIVQKRGTIMQAACDKIAARATEDSGTLGMSAILKLEPEKVVELLKPYSDPKSGIVFAANMNSPVQTVISGTAEGLSLAEDLCKEAGAKRCVRLAVAGPFHSPLMEEAAKEFEEVLKSFNFKAPQIPVFSNVTGKQVKSGEEAKANAVLHLTHPVLWTSEEKEIASLSGRLKPCRLLEVGPGNTLCNLWRDSGFASDELACSPTGTLEQLNKII
;
A
#
# COMPACT_ATOMS: atom_id res chain seq x y z
N MET A 1 26.32 -1.32 -3.95
CA MET A 1 25.28 -2.39 -4.06
C MET A 1 23.99 -1.74 -4.51
N ASN A 2 23.34 -2.28 -5.55
CA ASN A 2 22.02 -1.78 -5.97
C ASN A 2 20.96 -2.14 -4.93
N SER A 3 19.95 -1.30 -4.79
CA SER A 3 18.86 -1.54 -3.84
C SER A 3 17.52 -1.28 -4.53
N ILE A 4 16.53 -2.15 -4.32
CA ILE A 4 15.15 -1.93 -4.71
C ILE A 4 14.37 -1.67 -3.43
N PHE A 5 13.68 -0.53 -3.37
CA PHE A 5 12.90 -0.18 -2.18
C PHE A 5 11.43 -0.54 -2.40
N LEU A 6 10.85 -1.20 -1.40
CA LEU A 6 9.45 -1.58 -1.34
C LEU A 6 8.79 -0.77 -0.22
N PHE A 7 7.78 0.02 -0.55
CA PHE A 7 7.09 0.87 0.42
C PHE A 7 5.82 0.20 0.92
N SER A 8 5.63 0.22 2.25
CA SER A 8 4.54 -0.47 2.95
C SER A 8 3.16 0.12 2.61
N GLY A 9 2.11 -0.66 2.78
CA GLY A 9 0.73 -0.21 2.60
C GLY A 9 -0.03 0.01 3.91
N GLN A 10 -1.26 0.49 3.78
CA GLN A 10 -2.19 0.58 4.90
C GLN A 10 -2.41 -0.81 5.52
N GLY A 11 -2.42 -0.87 6.87
CA GLY A 11 -2.40 -2.11 7.64
C GLY A 11 -1.06 -2.39 8.32
N ALA A 12 0.01 -1.67 7.92
CA ALA A 12 1.34 -1.79 8.55
C ALA A 12 1.50 -0.86 9.77
N GLN A 13 0.59 0.10 10.00
CA GLN A 13 0.67 1.08 11.07
C GLN A 13 0.46 0.47 12.46
N PHE A 14 1.16 1.00 13.41
CA PHE A 14 0.97 0.75 14.85
C PHE A 14 1.48 1.94 15.67
N LYS A 15 0.92 2.12 16.86
CA LYS A 15 1.33 3.19 17.78
C LYS A 15 2.81 3.08 18.10
N GLY A 16 3.56 4.15 17.93
CA GLY A 16 4.99 4.21 18.23
C GLY A 16 5.91 3.70 17.14
N MET A 17 5.40 3.41 15.92
CA MET A 17 6.23 2.96 14.80
C MET A 17 7.35 3.96 14.48
N ALA A 18 8.58 3.44 14.28
CA ALA A 18 9.80 4.18 13.94
C ALA A 18 10.19 5.32 14.89
N GLN A 19 9.69 5.34 16.13
CA GLN A 19 10.07 6.37 17.12
C GLN A 19 11.57 6.37 17.41
N ASP A 20 12.18 5.20 17.53
CA ASP A 20 13.60 5.01 17.74
C ASP A 20 14.45 5.64 16.61
N ILE A 21 13.99 5.53 15.36
CA ILE A 21 14.63 6.16 14.19
C ILE A 21 14.44 7.67 14.22
N ILE A 22 13.21 8.14 14.49
CA ILE A 22 12.89 9.57 14.52
C ILE A 22 13.67 10.25 15.67
N ASP A 23 13.81 9.61 16.83
CA ASP A 23 14.55 10.15 17.96
C ASP A 23 16.06 10.19 17.73
N GLU A 24 16.62 9.26 16.95
CA GLU A 24 18.05 9.18 16.67
C GLU A 24 18.49 10.14 15.58
N TYR A 25 17.73 10.26 14.47
CA TYR A 25 18.18 10.97 13.27
C TYR A 25 17.52 12.33 13.07
N GLY A 26 18.34 13.40 12.97
CA GLY A 26 17.88 14.77 12.71
C GLY A 26 17.10 14.88 11.41
N ALA A 27 17.56 14.22 10.34
CA ALA A 27 16.88 14.22 9.05
C ALA A 27 15.43 13.65 9.13
N ALA A 28 15.22 12.64 9.98
CA ALA A 28 13.88 12.09 10.24
C ALA A 28 13.00 13.10 10.98
N LYS A 29 13.53 13.72 12.06
CA LYS A 29 12.81 14.77 12.83
C LYS A 29 12.39 15.95 11.95
N ASP A 30 13.30 16.43 11.11
CA ASP A 30 13.04 17.56 10.22
C ASP A 30 11.94 17.25 9.21
N LEU A 31 11.89 16.02 8.71
CA LEU A 31 10.80 15.58 7.81
C LEU A 31 9.46 15.47 8.53
N ILE A 32 9.41 14.89 9.72
CA ILE A 32 8.18 14.85 10.53
C ILE A 32 7.62 16.25 10.74
N LYS A 33 8.49 17.20 11.13
CA LYS A 33 8.10 18.62 11.27
C LYS A 33 7.60 19.19 9.94
N LYS A 34 8.32 18.95 8.82
CA LYS A 34 7.94 19.46 7.51
C LYS A 34 6.58 18.93 7.06
N ILE A 35 6.26 17.67 7.34
CA ILE A 35 4.93 17.12 7.05
C ILE A 35 3.87 17.85 7.86
N GLY A 36 4.12 18.10 9.15
CA GLY A 36 3.24 18.91 9.99
C GLY A 36 2.99 20.31 9.43
N ASP A 37 4.04 20.99 8.97
CA ASP A 37 3.93 22.33 8.35
C ASP A 37 3.09 22.30 7.05
N ILE A 38 3.15 21.21 6.27
CA ILE A 38 2.38 21.06 5.02
C ILE A 38 0.91 20.74 5.30
N THR A 39 0.64 19.88 6.28
CA THR A 39 -0.69 19.28 6.52
C THR A 39 -1.51 20.02 7.56
N GLY A 40 -0.85 20.77 8.45
CA GLY A 40 -1.44 21.35 9.65
C GLY A 40 -1.69 20.34 10.78
N GLU A 41 -1.20 19.10 10.65
CA GLU A 41 -1.37 18.02 11.64
C GLU A 41 -0.13 17.90 12.54
N ASP A 42 -0.33 17.52 13.79
CA ASP A 42 0.77 17.14 14.68
C ASP A 42 1.18 15.68 14.39
N ILE A 43 2.17 15.52 13.50
CA ILE A 43 2.61 14.19 13.06
C ILE A 43 3.33 13.43 14.18
N ASP A 44 4.08 14.13 15.04
CA ASP A 44 4.74 13.48 16.17
C ASP A 44 3.70 12.92 17.16
N ALA A 45 2.68 13.69 17.49
CA ALA A 45 1.56 13.22 18.31
C ALA A 45 0.78 12.08 17.62
N LEU A 46 0.53 12.17 16.30
CA LEU A 46 -0.11 11.13 15.52
C LEU A 46 0.61 9.78 15.63
N LEU A 47 1.94 9.78 15.56
CA LEU A 47 2.75 8.56 15.62
C LEU A 47 2.87 8.02 17.06
N ARG A 48 3.02 8.90 18.07
CA ARG A 48 3.34 8.51 19.45
C ARG A 48 2.13 8.24 20.33
N HIS A 49 1.04 8.98 20.10
CA HIS A 49 -0.05 9.05 21.09
C HIS A 49 -1.37 8.53 20.57
N THR A 50 -1.56 8.40 19.23
CA THR A 50 -2.80 7.89 18.66
C THR A 50 -2.91 6.38 18.89
N GLU A 51 -4.03 5.94 19.44
CA GLU A 51 -4.30 4.52 19.67
C GLU A 51 -4.51 3.76 18.35
N ASN A 52 -4.21 2.47 18.33
CA ASN A 52 -4.24 1.66 17.11
C ASN A 52 -5.61 1.65 16.41
N GLU A 53 -6.70 1.71 17.15
CA GLU A 53 -8.06 1.77 16.60
C GLU A 53 -8.26 3.06 15.79
N GLU A 54 -7.96 4.21 16.38
CA GLU A 54 -8.03 5.51 15.69
C GLU A 54 -7.00 5.59 14.55
N LEU A 55 -5.78 5.07 14.77
CA LEU A 55 -4.72 5.04 13.77
C LEU A 55 -5.07 4.16 12.56
N SER A 56 -6.05 3.26 12.69
CA SER A 56 -6.53 2.41 11.59
C SER A 56 -7.46 3.14 10.61
N ARG A 57 -7.96 4.32 10.95
CA ARG A 57 -8.73 5.18 10.03
C ARG A 57 -7.85 5.60 8.85
N SER A 58 -8.42 5.63 7.65
CA SER A 58 -7.65 5.96 6.43
C SER A 58 -7.04 7.36 6.45
N ASP A 59 -7.72 8.34 7.05
CA ASP A 59 -7.25 9.72 7.19
C ASP A 59 -6.03 9.85 8.13
N LYS A 60 -5.84 8.91 9.05
CA LYS A 60 -4.73 8.86 9.99
C LYS A 60 -3.62 7.91 9.53
N SER A 61 -3.98 6.68 9.18
CA SER A 61 -3.01 5.64 8.79
C SER A 61 -2.18 6.03 7.59
N GLN A 62 -2.81 6.61 6.56
CA GLN A 62 -2.09 6.95 5.33
C GLN A 62 -1.03 8.01 5.59
N LEU A 63 -1.37 9.06 6.33
CA LEU A 63 -0.42 10.11 6.68
C LEU A 63 0.70 9.59 7.60
N ALA A 64 0.35 8.77 8.59
CA ALA A 64 1.31 8.19 9.53
C ALA A 64 2.33 7.26 8.84
N ILE A 65 1.86 6.36 7.94
CA ILE A 65 2.75 5.44 7.22
C ILE A 65 3.69 6.21 6.29
N ILE A 66 3.17 7.15 5.49
CA ILE A 66 4.00 7.97 4.59
C ILE A 66 5.03 8.79 5.37
N ALA A 67 4.68 9.30 6.55
CA ALA A 67 5.62 10.01 7.41
C ALA A 67 6.80 9.11 7.83
N VAL A 68 6.52 7.88 8.24
CA VAL A 68 7.55 6.89 8.58
C VAL A 68 8.39 6.50 7.37
N GLU A 69 7.77 6.20 6.24
CA GLU A 69 8.47 5.83 5.01
C GLU A 69 9.42 6.91 4.52
N THR A 70 8.97 8.15 4.54
CA THR A 70 9.81 9.27 4.11
C THR A 70 10.90 9.60 5.11
N ALA A 71 10.66 9.44 6.40
CA ALA A 71 11.69 9.57 7.43
C ALA A 71 12.80 8.53 7.27
N ILE A 72 12.45 7.25 7.08
CA ILE A 72 13.42 6.18 6.82
C ILE A 72 14.17 6.44 5.51
N LEU A 73 13.46 6.83 4.44
CA LEU A 73 14.06 7.16 3.15
C LEU A 73 15.09 8.29 3.26
N ALA A 74 14.84 9.31 4.08
CA ALA A 74 15.77 10.40 4.32
C ALA A 74 17.05 9.92 5.02
N VAL A 75 16.90 9.08 6.04
CA VAL A 75 18.06 8.50 6.74
C VAL A 75 18.87 7.61 5.80
N LEU A 76 18.24 6.73 5.04
CA LEU A 76 18.92 5.90 4.03
C LEU A 76 19.72 6.76 3.04
N LYS A 77 19.10 7.84 2.54
CA LYS A 77 19.74 8.78 1.61
C LYS A 77 20.93 9.50 2.24
N GLU A 78 20.80 9.96 3.49
CA GLU A 78 21.90 10.58 4.27
C GLU A 78 23.08 9.62 4.42
N LYS A 79 22.81 8.31 4.60
CA LYS A 79 23.82 7.25 4.70
C LYS A 79 24.31 6.72 3.34
N GLY A 80 23.96 7.38 2.24
CA GLY A 80 24.40 7.01 0.90
C GLY A 80 23.72 5.78 0.31
N VAL A 81 22.61 5.34 0.89
CA VAL A 81 21.79 4.22 0.38
C VAL A 81 20.62 4.79 -0.42
N SER A 82 20.67 4.66 -1.75
CA SER A 82 19.65 5.15 -2.66
C SER A 82 19.04 4.01 -3.47
N PRO A 83 17.77 4.13 -3.89
CA PRO A 83 17.14 3.10 -4.69
C PRO A 83 17.58 3.14 -6.15
N SER A 84 17.80 1.96 -6.73
CA SER A 84 17.94 1.76 -8.17
C SER A 84 16.60 1.51 -8.88
N ALA A 85 15.58 1.11 -8.11
CA ALA A 85 14.19 0.98 -8.50
C ALA A 85 13.30 0.98 -7.25
N VAL A 86 12.02 1.25 -7.44
CA VAL A 86 11.05 1.33 -6.34
C VAL A 86 9.72 0.68 -6.70
N ALA A 87 9.04 0.13 -5.71
CA ALA A 87 7.65 -0.29 -5.78
C ALA A 87 6.95 0.06 -4.46
N GLY A 88 5.66 0.15 -4.45
CA GLY A 88 4.91 0.42 -3.23
C GLY A 88 3.57 -0.31 -3.22
N PHE A 89 3.20 -0.83 -2.06
CA PHE A 89 1.98 -1.59 -1.89
C PHE A 89 0.83 -0.67 -1.56
N SER A 90 -0.18 -0.57 -2.42
CA SER A 90 -1.33 0.32 -2.24
C SER A 90 -0.88 1.76 -1.90
N LEU A 91 -1.05 2.21 -0.69
CA LEU A 91 -0.60 3.52 -0.22
C LEU A 91 0.89 3.79 -0.53
N GLY A 92 1.74 2.80 -0.31
CA GLY A 92 3.19 2.92 -0.53
C GLY A 92 3.58 3.26 -1.97
N GLU A 93 2.68 3.06 -2.96
CA GLU A 93 2.95 3.51 -4.33
C GLU A 93 3.18 5.03 -4.38
N PHE A 94 2.56 5.84 -3.51
CA PHE A 94 2.81 7.28 -3.47
C PHE A 94 4.22 7.62 -2.97
N SER A 95 4.76 6.89 -2.00
CA SER A 95 6.17 6.99 -1.61
C SER A 95 7.10 6.55 -2.75
N ALA A 96 6.74 5.51 -3.51
CA ALA A 96 7.48 5.09 -4.69
C ALA A 96 7.44 6.14 -5.81
N LEU A 97 6.29 6.80 -6.04
CA LEU A 97 6.17 7.91 -7.00
C LEU A 97 7.03 9.12 -6.59
N TYR A 98 7.12 9.42 -5.30
CA TYR A 98 8.06 10.44 -4.80
C TYR A 98 9.52 10.00 -4.96
N ALA A 99 9.87 8.82 -4.52
CA ALA A 99 11.25 8.32 -4.58
C ALA A 99 11.77 8.17 -6.02
N SER A 100 10.87 7.90 -6.99
CA SER A 100 11.20 7.85 -8.42
C SER A 100 11.26 9.22 -9.11
N GLY A 101 10.91 10.31 -8.40
CA GLY A 101 10.93 11.68 -8.94
C GLY A 101 9.70 12.06 -9.75
N ILE A 102 8.66 11.22 -9.79
CA ILE A 102 7.37 11.54 -10.44
C ILE A 102 6.65 12.65 -9.68
N LEU A 103 6.58 12.57 -8.34
CA LEU A 103 5.99 13.58 -7.48
C LEU A 103 7.06 14.36 -6.72
N SER A 104 6.78 15.64 -6.43
CA SER A 104 7.53 16.36 -5.40
C SER A 104 7.12 15.85 -4.01
N PHE A 105 7.98 16.07 -3.00
CA PHE A 105 7.64 15.72 -1.62
C PHE A 105 6.35 16.39 -1.15
N ASP A 106 6.23 17.69 -1.38
CA ASP A 106 5.09 18.48 -0.92
C ASP A 106 3.78 18.06 -1.62
N ASP A 107 3.85 17.77 -2.95
CA ASP A 107 2.70 17.28 -3.70
C ASP A 107 2.26 15.89 -3.20
N MET A 108 3.20 14.98 -2.98
CA MET A 108 2.92 13.64 -2.47
C MET A 108 2.21 13.69 -1.11
N ILE A 109 2.69 14.51 -0.17
CA ILE A 109 2.08 14.67 1.16
C ILE A 109 0.64 15.22 1.04
N ARG A 110 0.43 16.26 0.22
CA ARG A 110 -0.92 16.83 0.01
C ARG A 110 -1.88 15.86 -0.66
N ILE A 111 -1.41 15.09 -1.65
CA ILE A 111 -2.19 14.06 -2.34
C ILE A 111 -2.61 12.98 -1.34
N VAL A 112 -1.68 12.46 -0.53
CA VAL A 112 -1.97 11.39 0.44
C VAL A 112 -2.92 11.86 1.54
N GLN A 113 -2.75 13.08 2.06
CA GLN A 113 -3.70 13.67 3.02
C GLN A 113 -5.12 13.71 2.45
N LYS A 114 -5.27 14.18 1.20
CA LYS A 114 -6.58 14.21 0.53
C LYS A 114 -7.12 12.82 0.27
N ARG A 115 -6.28 11.89 -0.21
CA ARG A 115 -6.66 10.50 -0.44
C ARG A 115 -7.20 9.85 0.84
N GLY A 116 -6.49 9.98 1.95
CA GLY A 116 -6.90 9.43 3.24
C GLY A 116 -8.25 9.99 3.70
N THR A 117 -8.44 11.31 3.59
CA THR A 117 -9.70 11.99 3.95
C THR A 117 -10.87 11.51 3.08
N ILE A 118 -10.69 11.45 1.75
CA ILE A 118 -11.72 11.01 0.80
C ILE A 118 -12.10 9.54 1.06
N MET A 119 -11.12 8.67 1.23
CA MET A 119 -11.35 7.26 1.49
C MET A 119 -12.06 7.04 2.84
N GLN A 120 -11.68 7.79 3.88
CA GLN A 120 -12.35 7.70 5.18
C GLN A 120 -13.79 8.20 5.08
N ALA A 121 -14.04 9.33 4.43
CA ALA A 121 -15.39 9.85 4.23
C ALA A 121 -16.29 8.86 3.45
N ALA A 122 -15.73 8.14 2.47
CA ALA A 122 -16.46 7.10 1.78
C ALA A 122 -16.81 5.93 2.72
N CYS A 123 -15.87 5.49 3.56
CA CYS A 123 -16.12 4.46 4.56
C CYS A 123 -17.18 4.87 5.57
N ASP A 124 -17.13 6.11 6.06
CA ASP A 124 -18.12 6.64 7.02
C ASP A 124 -19.52 6.71 6.40
N LYS A 125 -19.64 7.11 5.11
CA LYS A 125 -20.92 7.08 4.36
C LYS A 125 -21.45 5.64 4.20
N ILE A 126 -20.57 4.69 3.90
CA ILE A 126 -20.92 3.27 3.77
C ILE A 126 -21.42 2.73 5.11
N ALA A 127 -20.70 3.00 6.19
CA ALA A 127 -21.10 2.57 7.54
C ALA A 127 -22.43 3.16 7.98
N ALA A 128 -22.67 4.44 7.67
CA ALA A 128 -23.95 5.10 7.99
C ALA A 128 -25.17 4.54 7.22
N ARG A 129 -24.94 3.90 6.07
CA ARG A 129 -26.00 3.25 5.25
C ARG A 129 -26.21 1.77 5.62
N ALA A 130 -25.31 1.18 6.40
CA ALA A 130 -25.43 -0.20 6.84
C ALA A 130 -26.61 -0.34 7.83
N THR A 131 -27.49 -1.31 7.56
CA THR A 131 -28.54 -1.73 8.48
C THR A 131 -28.08 -2.97 9.26
N GLU A 132 -28.76 -3.31 10.37
CA GLU A 132 -28.43 -4.53 11.13
C GLU A 132 -28.46 -5.80 10.26
N ASP A 133 -29.35 -5.83 9.25
CA ASP A 133 -29.49 -6.97 8.33
C ASP A 133 -28.48 -6.98 7.18
N SER A 134 -27.95 -5.81 6.75
CA SER A 134 -27.05 -5.72 5.59
C SER A 134 -25.56 -5.95 5.91
N GLY A 135 -25.20 -5.88 7.20
CA GLY A 135 -23.79 -5.95 7.62
C GLY A 135 -22.91 -4.83 7.04
N THR A 136 -21.62 -4.83 7.37
CA THR A 136 -20.68 -3.81 6.88
C THR A 136 -19.90 -4.30 5.67
N LEU A 137 -19.66 -3.40 4.69
CA LEU A 137 -18.70 -3.62 3.62
C LEU A 137 -17.30 -3.73 4.21
N GLY A 138 -16.44 -4.50 3.56
CA GLY A 138 -15.08 -4.69 4.07
C GLY A 138 -14.21 -5.55 3.16
N MET A 139 -13.20 -6.19 3.76
CA MET A 139 -12.24 -7.03 3.07
C MET A 139 -11.99 -8.33 3.84
N SER A 140 -11.60 -9.40 3.12
CA SER A 140 -11.19 -10.68 3.69
C SER A 140 -9.97 -11.25 2.98
N ALA A 141 -9.01 -11.78 3.74
CA ALA A 141 -7.84 -12.46 3.19
C ALA A 141 -8.16 -13.95 3.01
N ILE A 142 -8.00 -14.44 1.79
CA ILE A 142 -8.11 -15.84 1.40
C ILE A 142 -6.71 -16.44 1.37
N LEU A 143 -6.47 -17.46 2.19
CA LEU A 143 -5.14 -18.03 2.39
C LEU A 143 -5.04 -19.47 1.86
N LYS A 144 -3.92 -19.75 1.19
CA LYS A 144 -3.58 -21.07 0.63
C LYS A 144 -4.55 -21.54 -0.47
N LEU A 145 -5.04 -20.57 -1.28
CA LEU A 145 -5.73 -20.80 -2.54
C LEU A 145 -5.09 -19.89 -3.58
N GLU A 146 -4.88 -20.39 -4.79
CA GLU A 146 -4.26 -19.64 -5.90
C GLU A 146 -5.12 -18.45 -6.31
N PRO A 147 -4.54 -17.27 -6.60
CA PRO A 147 -5.28 -16.06 -6.97
C PRO A 147 -6.20 -16.25 -8.18
N GLU A 148 -5.73 -16.97 -9.19
CA GLU A 148 -6.51 -17.28 -10.41
C GLU A 148 -7.77 -18.04 -10.09
N LYS A 149 -7.70 -18.99 -9.12
CA LYS A 149 -8.85 -19.75 -8.66
C LYS A 149 -9.83 -18.87 -7.89
N VAL A 150 -9.35 -17.96 -7.05
CA VAL A 150 -10.21 -16.98 -6.36
C VAL A 150 -10.93 -16.11 -7.38
N VAL A 151 -10.20 -15.53 -8.35
CA VAL A 151 -10.80 -14.69 -9.41
C VAL A 151 -11.86 -15.45 -10.21
N GLU A 152 -11.60 -16.73 -10.57
CA GLU A 152 -12.56 -17.58 -11.28
C GLU A 152 -13.86 -17.77 -10.48
N LEU A 153 -13.74 -18.09 -9.19
CA LEU A 153 -14.88 -18.29 -8.30
C LEU A 153 -15.74 -17.03 -8.14
N LEU A 154 -15.10 -15.86 -8.10
CA LEU A 154 -15.79 -14.59 -7.91
C LEU A 154 -16.42 -14.03 -9.19
N LYS A 155 -16.00 -14.50 -10.37
CA LYS A 155 -16.43 -13.95 -11.67
C LYS A 155 -17.94 -13.75 -11.82
N PRO A 156 -18.83 -14.69 -11.35
CA PRO A 156 -20.27 -14.48 -11.43
C PRO A 156 -20.81 -13.35 -10.55
N TYR A 157 -20.04 -12.91 -9.56
CA TYR A 157 -20.47 -11.97 -8.51
C TYR A 157 -19.70 -10.64 -8.55
N SER A 158 -18.82 -10.45 -9.54
CA SER A 158 -17.90 -9.31 -9.63
C SER A 158 -18.15 -8.41 -10.84
N ASP A 159 -19.39 -8.31 -11.30
CA ASP A 159 -19.76 -7.32 -12.32
C ASP A 159 -19.50 -5.90 -11.80
N PRO A 160 -18.82 -5.00 -12.54
CA PRO A 160 -18.45 -3.67 -12.04
C PRO A 160 -19.62 -2.78 -11.60
N LYS A 161 -20.84 -3.03 -12.11
CA LYS A 161 -22.02 -2.20 -11.79
C LYS A 161 -22.94 -2.81 -10.74
N SER A 162 -22.98 -4.13 -10.65
CA SER A 162 -23.92 -4.86 -9.80
C SER A 162 -23.26 -5.92 -8.92
N GLY A 163 -21.94 -6.07 -9.00
CA GLY A 163 -21.21 -7.07 -8.23
C GLY A 163 -21.15 -6.73 -6.74
N ILE A 164 -21.11 -7.77 -5.93
CA ILE A 164 -21.13 -7.69 -4.48
C ILE A 164 -19.79 -8.06 -3.84
N VAL A 165 -18.86 -8.66 -4.61
CA VAL A 165 -17.53 -9.04 -4.14
C VAL A 165 -16.52 -9.04 -5.28
N PHE A 166 -15.28 -8.64 -4.98
CA PHE A 166 -14.21 -8.43 -5.96
C PHE A 166 -12.88 -8.93 -5.40
N ALA A 167 -12.01 -9.45 -6.26
CA ALA A 167 -10.62 -9.66 -5.91
C ALA A 167 -9.91 -8.31 -5.85
N ALA A 168 -9.37 -7.95 -4.68
CA ALA A 168 -8.83 -6.63 -4.38
C ALA A 168 -7.30 -6.59 -4.38
N ASN A 169 -6.63 -7.64 -3.88
CA ASN A 169 -5.18 -7.72 -3.88
C ASN A 169 -4.72 -9.14 -4.19
N MET A 170 -3.89 -9.31 -5.22
CA MET A 170 -3.14 -10.53 -5.52
C MET A 170 -1.78 -10.42 -4.82
N ASN A 171 -1.74 -10.83 -3.53
CA ASN A 171 -0.59 -10.56 -2.66
C ASN A 171 0.58 -11.52 -2.85
N SER A 172 0.26 -12.80 -3.04
CA SER A 172 1.26 -13.84 -3.28
C SER A 172 0.59 -15.03 -3.98
N PRO A 173 1.33 -16.04 -4.48
CA PRO A 173 0.74 -17.24 -5.06
C PRO A 173 -0.23 -17.99 -4.14
N VAL A 174 -0.26 -17.65 -2.85
CA VAL A 174 -1.07 -18.33 -1.83
C VAL A 174 -1.94 -17.39 -0.99
N GLN A 175 -2.01 -16.11 -1.38
CA GLN A 175 -2.79 -15.10 -0.64
C GLN A 175 -3.46 -14.11 -1.60
N THR A 176 -4.78 -14.05 -1.54
CA THR A 176 -5.61 -13.05 -2.21
C THR A 176 -6.47 -12.34 -1.19
N VAL A 177 -6.59 -11.03 -1.30
CA VAL A 177 -7.57 -10.26 -0.52
C VAL A 177 -8.76 -9.97 -1.41
N ILE A 178 -9.96 -10.17 -0.87
CA ILE A 178 -11.23 -9.85 -1.52
C ILE A 178 -11.90 -8.67 -0.81
N SER A 179 -12.63 -7.87 -1.58
CA SER A 179 -13.39 -6.69 -1.13
C SER A 179 -14.85 -6.87 -1.49
N GLY A 180 -15.78 -6.45 -0.63
CA GLY A 180 -17.19 -6.58 -0.98
C GLY A 180 -18.17 -6.17 0.10
N THR A 181 -19.46 -6.43 -0.18
CA THR A 181 -20.54 -6.36 0.80
C THR A 181 -20.38 -7.48 1.83
N ALA A 182 -21.04 -7.36 2.97
CA ALA A 182 -21.02 -8.42 4.00
C ALA A 182 -21.50 -9.77 3.44
N GLU A 183 -22.60 -9.74 2.66
CA GLU A 183 -23.15 -10.93 1.97
C GLU A 183 -22.16 -11.47 0.95
N GLY A 184 -21.60 -10.61 0.07
CA GLY A 184 -20.64 -11.02 -0.96
C GLY A 184 -19.37 -11.63 -0.36
N LEU A 185 -18.87 -11.08 0.73
CA LEU A 185 -17.70 -11.62 1.43
C LEU A 185 -18.02 -12.98 2.06
N SER A 186 -19.20 -13.16 2.68
CA SER A 186 -19.58 -14.46 3.26
C SER A 186 -19.73 -15.53 2.18
N LEU A 187 -20.41 -15.21 1.08
CA LEU A 187 -20.53 -16.09 -0.08
C LEU A 187 -19.15 -16.49 -0.63
N ALA A 188 -18.28 -15.50 -0.85
CA ALA A 188 -16.95 -15.74 -1.40
C ALA A 188 -16.06 -16.58 -0.46
N GLU A 189 -16.14 -16.34 0.85
CA GLU A 189 -15.41 -17.13 1.84
C GLU A 189 -15.84 -18.59 1.82
N ASP A 190 -17.13 -18.88 1.68
CA ASP A 190 -17.63 -20.24 1.62
C ASP A 190 -17.22 -20.93 0.31
N LEU A 191 -17.38 -20.27 -0.85
CA LEU A 191 -16.90 -20.78 -2.13
C LEU A 191 -15.38 -21.08 -2.10
N CYS A 192 -14.58 -20.18 -1.54
CA CYS A 192 -13.14 -20.38 -1.42
C CYS A 192 -12.79 -21.54 -0.46
N LYS A 193 -13.49 -21.71 0.65
CA LYS A 193 -13.30 -22.84 1.56
C LYS A 193 -13.62 -24.17 0.88
N GLU A 194 -14.74 -24.25 0.15
CA GLU A 194 -15.12 -25.43 -0.63
C GLU A 194 -14.08 -25.74 -1.71
N ALA A 195 -13.46 -24.73 -2.30
CA ALA A 195 -12.38 -24.88 -3.26
C ALA A 195 -11.00 -25.17 -2.66
N GLY A 196 -10.88 -25.26 -1.33
CA GLY A 196 -9.66 -25.69 -0.63
C GLY A 196 -8.86 -24.58 0.06
N ALA A 197 -9.38 -23.36 0.18
CA ALA A 197 -8.75 -22.33 1.00
C ALA A 197 -8.63 -22.78 2.45
N LYS A 198 -7.43 -22.66 3.04
CA LYS A 198 -7.21 -23.10 4.42
C LYS A 198 -7.80 -22.17 5.47
N ARG A 199 -7.85 -20.87 5.16
CA ARG A 199 -8.38 -19.83 6.06
C ARG A 199 -8.93 -18.67 5.25
N CYS A 200 -10.04 -18.10 5.73
CA CYS A 200 -10.56 -16.79 5.34
C CYS A 200 -10.53 -15.92 6.59
N VAL A 201 -9.93 -14.74 6.51
CA VAL A 201 -9.71 -13.84 7.65
C VAL A 201 -10.25 -12.45 7.30
N ARG A 202 -11.32 -12.04 7.99
CA ARG A 202 -11.82 -10.67 7.86
C ARG A 202 -10.78 -9.69 8.35
N LEU A 203 -10.54 -8.64 7.57
CA LEU A 203 -9.56 -7.63 7.88
C LEU A 203 -10.20 -6.49 8.67
N ALA A 204 -9.47 -5.93 9.63
CA ALA A 204 -9.89 -4.74 10.39
C ALA A 204 -9.67 -3.46 9.55
N VAL A 205 -10.40 -3.32 8.46
CA VAL A 205 -10.38 -2.16 7.56
C VAL A 205 -11.75 -1.53 7.43
N ALA A 206 -11.79 -0.22 7.23
CA ALA A 206 -13.02 0.57 7.27
C ALA A 206 -13.89 0.45 6.01
N GLY A 207 -13.40 -0.15 4.90
CA GLY A 207 -14.15 -0.16 3.65
C GLY A 207 -13.68 -1.18 2.62
N PRO A 208 -14.43 -1.28 1.50
CA PRO A 208 -14.20 -2.24 0.43
C PRO A 208 -13.18 -1.71 -0.58
N PHE A 209 -11.94 -1.46 -0.13
CA PHE A 209 -10.89 -0.86 -0.96
C PHE A 209 -10.55 -1.70 -2.18
N HIS A 210 -9.98 -1.06 -3.21
CA HIS A 210 -9.56 -1.70 -4.45
C HIS A 210 -10.69 -2.44 -5.19
N SER A 211 -11.90 -1.86 -5.13
CA SER A 211 -13.08 -2.42 -5.80
C SER A 211 -13.96 -1.31 -6.40
N PRO A 212 -14.82 -1.62 -7.38
CA PRO A 212 -15.78 -0.65 -7.93
C PRO A 212 -16.70 0.00 -6.89
N LEU A 213 -16.81 -0.57 -5.69
CA LEU A 213 -17.58 0.01 -4.58
C LEU A 213 -16.97 1.34 -4.06
N MET A 214 -15.73 1.67 -4.46
CA MET A 214 -15.06 2.94 -4.15
C MET A 214 -15.17 3.98 -5.30
N GLU A 215 -16.05 3.79 -6.26
CA GLU A 215 -16.18 4.63 -7.46
C GLU A 215 -16.43 6.11 -7.14
N GLU A 216 -17.27 6.42 -6.13
CA GLU A 216 -17.54 7.81 -5.72
C GLU A 216 -16.26 8.47 -5.18
N ALA A 217 -15.49 7.75 -4.35
CA ALA A 217 -14.23 8.23 -3.82
C ALA A 217 -13.18 8.41 -4.93
N ALA A 218 -13.14 7.52 -5.93
CA ALA A 218 -12.22 7.61 -7.05
C ALA A 218 -12.49 8.88 -7.89
N LYS A 219 -13.75 9.21 -8.15
CA LYS A 219 -14.12 10.44 -8.88
C LYS A 219 -13.71 11.70 -8.11
N GLU A 220 -13.94 11.73 -6.80
CA GLU A 220 -13.51 12.87 -5.97
C GLU A 220 -11.99 13.00 -5.95
N PHE A 221 -11.27 11.87 -5.87
CA PHE A 221 -9.82 11.86 -5.89
C PHE A 221 -9.25 12.27 -7.26
N GLU A 222 -9.90 11.89 -8.36
CA GLU A 222 -9.54 12.35 -9.71
C GLU A 222 -9.55 13.88 -9.81
N GLU A 223 -10.60 14.54 -9.28
CA GLU A 223 -10.68 15.99 -9.26
C GLU A 223 -9.51 16.62 -8.48
N VAL A 224 -9.14 16.02 -7.34
CA VAL A 224 -7.97 16.46 -6.57
C VAL A 224 -6.69 16.35 -7.40
N LEU A 225 -6.48 15.24 -8.09
CA LEU A 225 -5.25 15.00 -8.85
C LEU A 225 -5.07 15.94 -10.04
N LYS A 226 -6.13 16.58 -10.55
CA LYS A 226 -6.03 17.54 -11.68
C LYS A 226 -5.07 18.70 -11.40
N SER A 227 -4.97 19.12 -10.13
CA SER A 227 -4.12 20.24 -9.71
C SER A 227 -2.64 19.89 -9.52
N PHE A 228 -2.27 18.61 -9.59
CA PHE A 228 -0.91 18.13 -9.36
C PHE A 228 -0.20 17.74 -10.65
N ASN A 229 1.11 17.97 -10.69
CA ASN A 229 1.95 17.63 -11.83
C ASN A 229 2.74 16.35 -11.57
N PHE A 230 2.57 15.35 -12.44
CA PHE A 230 3.29 14.09 -12.41
C PHE A 230 4.37 14.13 -13.51
N LYS A 231 5.64 14.07 -13.11
CA LYS A 231 6.79 14.10 -14.02
C LYS A 231 7.11 12.69 -14.53
N ALA A 232 7.99 12.60 -15.53
CA ALA A 232 8.54 11.31 -15.94
C ALA A 232 9.38 10.69 -14.81
N PRO A 233 9.34 9.36 -14.62
CA PRO A 233 10.15 8.68 -13.60
C PRO A 233 11.64 8.79 -13.92
N GLN A 234 12.47 9.01 -12.90
CA GLN A 234 13.94 9.06 -13.01
C GLN A 234 14.60 7.69 -12.80
N ILE A 235 13.92 6.82 -12.07
CA ILE A 235 14.29 5.41 -11.85
C ILE A 235 13.05 4.53 -12.06
N PRO A 236 13.22 3.23 -12.35
CA PRO A 236 12.09 2.31 -12.49
C PRO A 236 11.17 2.33 -11.28
N VAL A 237 9.88 2.48 -11.54
CA VAL A 237 8.78 2.38 -10.56
C VAL A 237 7.67 1.53 -11.15
N PHE A 238 6.98 0.75 -10.33
CA PHE A 238 5.94 -0.17 -10.76
C PHE A 238 4.58 0.31 -10.25
N SER A 239 3.52 -0.04 -10.98
CA SER A 239 2.14 0.33 -10.65
C SER A 239 1.33 -0.88 -10.21
N ASN A 240 0.62 -0.74 -9.11
CA ASN A 240 -0.28 -1.76 -8.58
C ASN A 240 -1.41 -2.12 -9.56
N VAL A 241 -1.90 -1.13 -10.33
CA VAL A 241 -3.02 -1.31 -11.28
C VAL A 241 -2.62 -2.18 -12.47
N THR A 242 -1.41 -2.02 -12.99
CA THR A 242 -0.95 -2.74 -14.19
C THR A 242 -0.01 -3.90 -13.86
N GLY A 243 0.57 -3.93 -12.66
CA GLY A 243 1.63 -4.86 -12.28
C GLY A 243 2.92 -4.67 -13.08
N LYS A 244 3.10 -3.49 -13.73
CA LYS A 244 4.21 -3.23 -14.67
C LYS A 244 4.91 -1.91 -14.37
N GLN A 245 6.09 -1.75 -14.98
CA GLN A 245 6.84 -0.51 -14.88
C GLN A 245 6.08 0.65 -15.53
N VAL A 246 5.93 1.75 -14.80
CA VAL A 246 5.38 3.03 -15.25
C VAL A 246 6.38 3.73 -16.17
N LYS A 247 5.89 4.30 -17.27
CA LYS A 247 6.73 4.91 -18.33
C LYS A 247 6.63 6.43 -18.38
N SER A 248 5.53 7.01 -17.89
CA SER A 248 5.32 8.47 -17.93
C SER A 248 4.57 8.98 -16.71
N GLY A 249 4.59 10.31 -16.51
CA GLY A 249 3.81 10.96 -15.46
C GLY A 249 2.30 10.86 -15.71
N GLU A 250 1.87 10.93 -16.97
CA GLU A 250 0.47 10.78 -17.35
C GLU A 250 -0.06 9.38 -17.01
N GLU A 251 0.72 8.33 -17.30
CA GLU A 251 0.40 6.95 -16.92
C GLU A 251 0.32 6.80 -15.41
N ALA A 252 1.30 7.35 -14.66
CA ALA A 252 1.30 7.33 -13.20
C ALA A 252 0.06 8.01 -12.63
N LYS A 253 -0.33 9.16 -13.17
CA LYS A 253 -1.50 9.92 -12.74
C LYS A 253 -2.81 9.16 -13.01
N ALA A 254 -2.95 8.59 -14.21
CA ALA A 254 -4.10 7.76 -14.55
C ALA A 254 -4.22 6.53 -13.64
N ASN A 255 -3.11 5.83 -13.39
CA ASN A 255 -3.08 4.69 -12.49
C ASN A 255 -3.40 5.08 -11.04
N ALA A 256 -2.97 6.26 -10.58
CA ALA A 256 -3.30 6.75 -9.24
C ALA A 256 -4.81 6.94 -9.01
N VAL A 257 -5.57 7.35 -10.05
CA VAL A 257 -7.04 7.41 -10.00
C VAL A 257 -7.62 6.01 -9.92
N LEU A 258 -7.22 5.13 -10.84
CA LEU A 258 -7.71 3.75 -10.94
C LEU A 258 -7.40 2.92 -9.68
N HIS A 259 -6.39 3.31 -8.93
CA HIS A 259 -5.90 2.62 -7.75
C HIS A 259 -6.97 2.38 -6.68
N LEU A 260 -7.98 3.26 -6.56
CA LEU A 260 -9.04 3.11 -5.56
C LEU A 260 -10.04 2.01 -5.94
N THR A 261 -10.23 1.77 -7.23
CA THR A 261 -11.29 0.87 -7.78
C THR A 261 -10.74 -0.41 -8.42
N HIS A 262 -9.42 -0.50 -8.61
CA HIS A 262 -8.77 -1.63 -9.29
C HIS A 262 -7.92 -2.44 -8.32
N PRO A 263 -7.75 -3.74 -8.60
CA PRO A 263 -6.94 -4.62 -7.75
C PRO A 263 -5.46 -4.21 -7.73
N VAL A 264 -4.81 -4.50 -6.61
CA VAL A 264 -3.36 -4.47 -6.46
C VAL A 264 -2.78 -5.75 -7.04
N LEU A 265 -2.06 -5.66 -8.17
CA LEU A 265 -1.44 -6.79 -8.86
C LEU A 265 -0.01 -7.05 -8.35
N TRP A 266 0.12 -7.25 -7.03
CA TRP A 266 1.43 -7.35 -6.37
C TRP A 266 2.28 -8.51 -6.87
N THR A 267 1.68 -9.67 -7.10
CA THR A 267 2.38 -10.84 -7.69
C THR A 267 2.99 -10.54 -9.06
N SER A 268 2.34 -9.68 -9.86
CA SER A 268 2.86 -9.24 -11.15
C SER A 268 4.02 -8.28 -10.98
N GLU A 269 3.94 -7.37 -10.00
CA GLU A 269 5.06 -6.47 -9.67
C GLU A 269 6.27 -7.23 -9.13
N GLU A 270 6.06 -8.21 -8.25
CA GLU A 270 7.15 -9.06 -7.74
C GLU A 270 7.88 -9.79 -8.87
N LYS A 271 7.16 -10.25 -9.90
CA LYS A 271 7.75 -10.86 -11.10
C LYS A 271 8.63 -9.86 -11.88
N GLU A 272 8.16 -8.63 -12.07
CA GLU A 272 8.94 -7.58 -12.73
C GLU A 272 10.17 -7.18 -11.89
N ILE A 273 10.00 -7.06 -10.57
CA ILE A 273 11.08 -6.77 -9.61
C ILE A 273 12.14 -7.88 -9.65
N ALA A 274 11.73 -9.15 -9.65
CA ALA A 274 12.65 -10.28 -9.76
C ALA A 274 13.45 -10.27 -11.08
N SER A 275 12.77 -9.97 -12.20
CA SER A 275 13.44 -9.82 -13.50
C SER A 275 14.45 -8.66 -13.50
N LEU A 276 14.07 -7.51 -12.90
CA LEU A 276 14.94 -6.35 -12.83
C LEU A 276 16.15 -6.60 -11.91
N SER A 277 15.95 -7.22 -10.74
CA SER A 277 17.00 -7.51 -9.78
C SER A 277 18.10 -8.39 -10.37
N GLY A 278 17.73 -9.33 -11.25
CA GLY A 278 18.70 -10.15 -12.00
C GLY A 278 19.64 -9.33 -12.89
N ARG A 279 19.20 -8.17 -13.38
CA ARG A 279 20.01 -7.23 -14.20
C ARG A 279 20.81 -6.24 -13.34
N LEU A 280 20.42 -6.03 -12.08
CA LEU A 280 21.03 -5.07 -11.16
C LEU A 280 22.05 -5.72 -10.19
N LYS A 281 22.50 -6.95 -10.44
CA LYS A 281 23.39 -7.69 -9.53
C LYS A 281 24.73 -6.96 -9.27
N PRO A 282 25.22 -6.92 -8.01
CA PRO A 282 24.56 -7.38 -6.79
C PRO A 282 23.44 -6.43 -6.37
N CYS A 283 22.27 -7.01 -6.01
CA CYS A 283 21.07 -6.28 -5.65
C CYS A 283 20.49 -6.80 -4.34
N ARG A 284 19.87 -5.90 -3.55
CA ARG A 284 19.08 -6.23 -2.35
C ARG A 284 17.70 -5.58 -2.41
N LEU A 285 16.73 -6.15 -1.70
CA LEU A 285 15.42 -5.55 -1.49
C LEU A 285 15.35 -5.00 -0.07
N LEU A 286 14.77 -3.81 0.09
CA LEU A 286 14.53 -3.18 1.39
C LEU A 286 13.06 -2.82 1.49
N GLU A 287 12.37 -3.30 2.54
CA GLU A 287 11.05 -2.80 2.90
C GLU A 287 11.23 -1.51 3.70
N VAL A 288 10.86 -0.39 3.08
CA VAL A 288 10.96 0.95 3.66
C VAL A 288 9.60 1.35 4.23
N GLY A 289 9.47 1.25 5.54
CA GLY A 289 8.22 1.50 6.22
C GLY A 289 8.08 0.68 7.50
N PRO A 290 6.94 0.78 8.19
CA PRO A 290 6.70 0.02 9.41
C PRO A 290 6.42 -1.46 9.11
N GLY A 291 6.87 -2.35 10.00
CA GLY A 291 6.61 -3.78 9.91
C GLY A 291 7.52 -4.55 8.96
N ASN A 292 7.02 -5.65 8.43
CA ASN A 292 7.74 -6.58 7.55
C ASN A 292 6.81 -7.35 6.59
N THR A 293 5.69 -6.75 6.23
CA THR A 293 4.65 -7.38 5.40
C THR A 293 5.17 -7.71 4.02
N LEU A 294 5.89 -6.78 3.37
CA LEU A 294 6.40 -6.99 2.02
C LEU A 294 7.57 -7.96 2.00
N CYS A 295 8.39 -7.99 3.04
CA CYS A 295 9.41 -9.03 3.21
C CYS A 295 8.78 -10.44 3.30
N ASN A 296 7.63 -10.55 3.97
CA ASN A 296 6.90 -11.82 4.04
C ASN A 296 6.27 -12.20 2.70
N LEU A 297 5.65 -11.25 1.99
CA LEU A 297 5.11 -11.48 0.65
C LEU A 297 6.22 -11.88 -0.33
N TRP A 298 7.35 -11.19 -0.31
CA TRP A 298 8.51 -11.54 -1.12
C TRP A 298 9.00 -12.96 -0.85
N ARG A 299 9.08 -13.37 0.41
CA ARG A 299 9.44 -14.75 0.76
C ARG A 299 8.44 -15.77 0.19
N ASP A 300 7.15 -15.44 0.19
CA ASP A 300 6.09 -16.31 -0.31
C ASP A 300 5.93 -16.25 -1.84
N SER A 301 6.57 -15.29 -2.53
CA SER A 301 6.47 -15.07 -3.98
C SER A 301 7.09 -16.19 -4.84
N GLY A 302 8.03 -16.95 -4.27
CA GLY A 302 8.85 -17.91 -4.99
C GLY A 302 10.10 -17.32 -5.65
N PHE A 303 10.34 -16.00 -5.56
CA PHE A 303 11.53 -15.31 -6.08
C PHE A 303 12.61 -15.07 -5.03
N ALA A 304 12.28 -15.21 -3.75
CA ALA A 304 13.22 -15.03 -2.66
C ALA A 304 14.33 -16.09 -2.68
N SER A 305 15.55 -15.66 -2.40
CA SER A 305 16.73 -16.52 -2.21
C SER A 305 17.68 -15.87 -1.20
N ASP A 306 18.72 -16.61 -0.77
CA ASP A 306 19.75 -16.04 0.12
C ASP A 306 20.46 -14.83 -0.50
N GLU A 307 20.59 -14.79 -1.84
CA GLU A 307 21.19 -13.67 -2.57
C GLU A 307 20.23 -12.51 -2.80
N LEU A 308 18.91 -12.74 -2.67
CA LEU A 308 17.87 -11.77 -2.96
C LEU A 308 16.75 -11.83 -1.89
N ALA A 309 17.15 -11.66 -0.64
CA ALA A 309 16.22 -11.50 0.46
C ALA A 309 15.73 -10.06 0.56
N CYS A 310 14.50 -9.87 1.05
CA CYS A 310 13.99 -8.57 1.44
C CYS A 310 14.29 -8.33 2.92
N SER A 311 14.84 -7.16 3.25
CA SER A 311 15.19 -6.77 4.61
C SER A 311 14.31 -5.60 5.07
N PRO A 312 13.66 -5.69 6.25
CA PRO A 312 12.88 -4.59 6.81
C PRO A 312 13.80 -3.48 7.35
N THR A 313 13.28 -2.24 7.39
CA THR A 313 14.00 -1.05 7.89
C THR A 313 13.20 -0.24 8.92
N GLY A 314 12.09 -0.78 9.43
CA GLY A 314 11.12 -0.06 10.26
C GLY A 314 11.55 0.21 11.71
N THR A 315 12.70 -0.32 12.16
CA THR A 315 13.29 -0.05 13.48
C THR A 315 14.75 0.37 13.36
N LEU A 316 15.28 1.06 14.35
CA LEU A 316 16.68 1.49 14.41
C LEU A 316 17.64 0.29 14.28
N GLU A 317 17.33 -0.83 14.95
CA GLU A 317 18.12 -2.06 14.85
C GLU A 317 18.17 -2.61 13.42
N GLN A 318 17.01 -2.64 12.74
CA GLN A 318 16.91 -3.12 11.36
C GLN A 318 17.66 -2.19 10.42
N LEU A 319 17.45 -0.88 10.56
CA LEU A 319 18.08 0.14 9.73
C LEU A 319 19.62 0.11 9.86
N ASN A 320 20.14 -0.02 11.08
CA ASN A 320 21.59 -0.10 11.33
C ASN A 320 22.28 -1.32 10.74
N LYS A 321 21.54 -2.37 10.37
CA LYS A 321 22.08 -3.52 9.61
C LYS A 321 22.25 -3.22 8.13
N ILE A 322 21.64 -2.14 7.64
CA ILE A 322 21.59 -1.78 6.22
C ILE A 322 22.61 -0.68 5.86
N ILE A 323 22.80 0.31 6.79
CA ILE A 323 23.65 1.52 6.63
C ILE A 323 25.07 1.32 7.08
#